data_19d2d8ea66882f9ede5ae4f68622908f
#
_entry.id   19d2d8ea66882f9ede5ae4f68622908f
#
_cell.length_a   1.000
_cell.length_b   1.000
_cell.length_c   1.000
_cell.angle_alpha   90.00
_cell.angle_beta   90.00
_cell.angle_gamma   90.00
#
_symmetry.space_group_name_H-M   'P 1'
#
loop_
_entity.id
_entity.type
_entity.pdbx_description
1 polymer ?
#
loop_
_entity_poly.entity_id
_entity_poly.type
_entity_poly.pdbx_seq_one_letter_code
_entity_poly.pdbx_strand_id
1 'polypeptide(L)'
;MPQSLLNGEILRERYVVRVQIGQGGTGNIYLADDVRLQGRLCAIKEVEHNQVLPPDVLAQAREQFFREASVLARLDHPNLPKVSDFFSEETRDYLVMDYVPGKD
;
A
#
# COMPACT_ATOMS: atom_id res chain seq x y z
N MET A 1 18.98 -4.12 -2.06
CA MET A 1 18.08 -4.76 -1.14
C MET A 1 17.01 -3.78 -0.69
N PRO A 2 15.75 -4.07 -0.93
CA PRO A 2 14.72 -3.16 -0.48
C PRO A 2 14.67 -3.15 1.04
N GLN A 3 14.56 -1.97 1.60
CA GLN A 3 14.45 -1.81 3.04
C GLN A 3 12.99 -1.69 3.41
N SER A 4 12.60 -2.37 4.47
CA SER A 4 11.27 -2.19 5.04
C SER A 4 11.14 -0.79 5.60
N LEU A 5 9.94 -0.26 5.59
CA LEU A 5 9.66 1.03 6.18
C LEU A 5 9.85 0.94 7.69
N LEU A 6 10.42 1.97 8.25
CA LEU A 6 10.67 2.05 9.67
C LEU A 6 9.47 2.67 10.39
N ASN A 7 9.31 2.25 11.65
CA ASN A 7 8.29 2.84 12.51
C ASN A 7 8.48 4.35 12.58
N GLY A 8 7.43 5.09 12.29
CA GLY A 8 7.46 6.55 12.29
C GLY A 8 7.71 7.18 10.94
N GLU A 9 8.03 6.37 9.91
CA GLU A 9 8.18 6.92 8.57
C GLU A 9 6.85 7.47 8.07
N ILE A 10 6.93 8.57 7.33
CA ILE A 10 5.73 9.23 6.80
C ILE A 10 5.68 9.05 5.30
N LEU A 11 4.57 8.50 4.82
CA LEU A 11 4.33 8.33 3.40
C LEU A 11 3.33 9.37 2.92
N ARG A 12 3.65 10.03 1.80
CA ARG A 12 2.78 11.01 1.15
C ARG A 12 2.35 12.13 2.09
N GLU A 13 3.19 12.46 3.09
CA GLU A 13 2.90 13.47 4.10
C GLU A 13 1.57 13.25 4.83
N ARG A 14 1.06 12.01 4.79
CA ARG A 14 -0.25 11.69 5.31
C ARG A 14 -0.27 10.46 6.20
N TYR A 15 0.51 9.44 5.86
CA TYR A 15 0.44 8.15 6.56
C TYR A 15 1.69 7.96 7.40
N VAL A 16 1.50 7.79 8.71
CA VAL A 16 2.62 7.54 9.62
C VAL A 16 2.67 6.04 9.91
N VAL A 17 3.72 5.39 9.45
CA VAL A 17 3.88 3.94 9.58
C VAL A 17 4.13 3.57 11.04
N ARG A 18 3.36 2.62 11.54
CA ARG A 18 3.52 2.10 12.91
C ARG A 18 4.38 0.84 12.93
N VAL A 19 3.94 -0.19 12.23
CA VAL A 19 4.59 -1.51 12.32
C VAL A 19 4.25 -2.31 11.07
N GLN A 20 5.16 -3.21 10.70
CA GLN A 20 4.90 -4.15 9.63
C GLN A 20 4.03 -5.28 10.16
N ILE A 21 2.90 -5.53 9.50
CA ILE A 21 1.94 -6.54 9.93
C ILE A 21 1.84 -7.71 8.97
N GLY A 22 2.49 -7.63 7.83
CA GLY A 22 2.47 -8.73 6.88
C GLY A 22 3.61 -8.65 5.89
N GLN A 23 3.90 -9.80 5.29
CA GLN A 23 4.93 -9.91 4.27
C GLN A 23 4.47 -10.94 3.26
N GLY A 24 4.34 -10.52 2.01
CA GLY A 24 3.95 -11.40 0.94
C GLY A 24 5.04 -11.55 -0.08
N GLY A 25 4.80 -12.38 -1.10
CA GLY A 25 5.74 -12.57 -2.18
C GLY A 25 5.96 -11.32 -3.02
N THR A 26 5.01 -10.39 -3.00
CA THR A 26 5.06 -9.19 -3.81
C THR A 26 5.38 -7.93 -3.03
N GLY A 27 5.40 -7.99 -1.70
CA GLY A 27 5.71 -6.81 -0.91
C GLY A 27 5.37 -6.95 0.56
N ASN A 28 5.37 -5.81 1.22
CA ASN A 28 5.14 -5.72 2.66
C ASN A 28 3.82 -5.04 2.96
N ILE A 29 3.24 -5.36 4.11
CA ILE A 29 2.02 -4.71 4.57
C ILE A 29 2.31 -4.05 5.91
N TYR A 30 1.92 -2.79 6.04
CA TYR A 30 2.16 -1.98 7.23
C TYR A 30 0.87 -1.48 7.84
N LEU A 31 0.85 -1.39 9.16
CA LEU A 31 -0.19 -0.65 9.88
C LEU A 31 0.26 0.80 10.00
N ALA A 32 -0.63 1.72 9.69
CA ALA A 32 -0.29 3.14 9.71
C ALA A 32 -1.46 3.97 10.24
N ASP A 33 -1.14 5.18 10.71
CA ASP A 33 -2.13 6.17 11.06
C ASP A 33 -2.34 7.12 9.90
N ASP A 34 -3.59 7.43 9.59
CA ASP A 34 -3.92 8.45 8.61
C ASP A 34 -4.07 9.77 9.38
N VAL A 35 -3.07 10.65 9.25
CA VAL A 35 -3.03 11.87 10.05
C VAL A 35 -4.11 12.88 9.65
N ARG A 36 -4.73 12.70 8.48
CA ARG A 36 -5.82 13.58 8.06
C ARG A 36 -7.15 13.21 8.71
N LEU A 37 -7.24 11.98 9.21
CA LEU A 37 -8.45 11.48 9.87
C LEU A 37 -8.01 10.92 11.22
N GLN A 38 -8.03 11.76 12.22
CA GLN A 38 -7.49 11.42 13.52
C GLN A 38 -8.12 10.15 14.07
N GLY A 39 -7.28 9.25 14.56
CA GLY A 39 -7.73 7.99 15.11
C GLY A 39 -8.01 6.90 14.08
N ARG A 40 -7.84 7.18 12.80
CA ARG A 40 -8.08 6.20 11.76
C ARG A 40 -6.81 5.40 11.46
N LEU A 41 -6.95 4.09 11.56
CA LEU A 41 -5.89 3.17 11.17
C LEU A 41 -6.13 2.68 9.75
N CYS A 42 -5.04 2.44 9.04
CA CYS A 42 -5.11 1.86 7.70
C CYS A 42 -4.02 0.82 7.53
N ALA A 43 -4.22 -0.06 6.56
CA ALA A 43 -3.21 -1.03 6.14
C ALA A 43 -2.66 -0.56 4.80
N ILE A 44 -1.34 -0.52 4.68
CA ILE A 44 -0.68 -0.07 3.47
C ILE A 44 0.14 -1.21 2.89
N LYS A 45 -0.20 -1.62 1.67
CA LYS A 45 0.56 -2.64 0.94
C LYS A 45 1.59 -1.93 0.08
N GLU A 46 2.85 -2.26 0.30
CA GLU A 46 3.97 -1.72 -0.46
C GLU A 46 4.44 -2.76 -1.46
N VAL A 47 4.56 -2.38 -2.71
CA VAL A 47 5.09 -3.23 -3.77
C VAL A 47 6.28 -2.52 -4.38
N GLU A 48 7.45 -3.15 -4.33
CA GLU A 48 8.63 -2.61 -4.98
C GLU A 48 8.84 -3.34 -6.31
N HIS A 49 8.92 -2.56 -7.39
CA HIS A 49 9.13 -3.12 -8.72
C HIS A 49 10.63 -3.26 -8.98
N ASN A 50 10.98 -4.34 -9.68
CA ASN A 50 12.37 -4.61 -10.00
C ASN A 50 12.89 -3.59 -11.01
N GLN A 51 13.83 -2.76 -10.59
CA GLN A 51 14.41 -1.71 -11.43
C GLN A 51 15.29 -2.24 -12.55
N VAL A 52 15.69 -3.50 -12.47
CA VAL A 52 16.53 -4.14 -13.51
C VAL A 52 15.72 -4.45 -14.75
N LEU A 53 14.38 -4.47 -14.62
CA LEU A 53 13.51 -4.73 -15.75
C LEU A 53 13.61 -3.60 -16.79
N PRO A 54 13.43 -3.92 -18.08
CA PRO A 54 13.36 -2.86 -19.10
C PRO A 54 12.26 -1.83 -18.75
N PRO A 55 12.46 -0.56 -19.11
CA PRO A 55 11.50 0.48 -18.74
C PRO A 55 10.07 0.21 -19.18
N ASP A 56 9.87 -0.39 -20.35
CA ASP A 56 8.55 -0.72 -20.85
C ASP A 56 7.87 -1.80 -20.01
N VAL A 57 8.64 -2.81 -19.59
CA VAL A 57 8.13 -3.87 -18.73
C VAL A 57 7.80 -3.33 -17.34
N LEU A 58 8.66 -2.47 -16.81
CA LEU A 58 8.43 -1.84 -15.52
C LEU A 58 7.17 -0.97 -15.55
N ALA A 59 6.98 -0.20 -16.63
CA ALA A 59 5.80 0.63 -16.78
C ALA A 59 4.53 -0.21 -16.83
N GLN A 60 4.58 -1.36 -17.51
CA GLN A 60 3.43 -2.26 -17.59
C GLN A 60 3.08 -2.85 -16.22
N ALA A 61 4.09 -3.22 -15.44
CA ALA A 61 3.88 -3.77 -14.11
C ALA A 61 3.21 -2.75 -13.19
N ARG A 62 3.65 -1.50 -13.27
CA ARG A 62 3.06 -0.43 -12.46
C ARG A 62 1.64 -0.11 -12.91
N GLU A 63 1.41 -0.08 -14.20
CA GLU A 63 0.07 0.14 -14.74
C GLU A 63 -0.89 -0.96 -14.30
N GLN A 64 -0.44 -2.21 -14.32
CA GLN A 64 -1.24 -3.33 -13.87
C GLN A 64 -1.59 -3.20 -12.38
N PHE A 65 -0.64 -2.77 -11.57
CA PHE A 65 -0.87 -2.56 -10.15
C PHE A 65 -1.99 -1.53 -9.93
N PHE A 66 -1.93 -0.40 -10.62
CA PHE A 66 -2.94 0.63 -10.47
C PHE A 66 -4.29 0.21 -11.06
N ARG A 67 -4.29 -0.59 -12.10
CA ARG A 67 -5.52 -1.12 -12.67
C ARG A 67 -6.22 -2.05 -11.68
N GLU A 68 -5.47 -2.93 -11.04
CA GLU A 68 -6.02 -3.82 -10.02
C GLU A 68 -6.51 -3.03 -8.81
N ALA A 69 -5.76 -2.01 -8.38
CA ALA A 69 -6.17 -1.16 -7.29
C ALA A 69 -7.47 -0.42 -7.61
N SER A 70 -7.63 0.05 -8.84
CA SER A 70 -8.84 0.73 -9.28
C SER A 70 -10.05 -0.20 -9.26
N VAL A 71 -9.87 -1.45 -9.66
CA VAL A 71 -10.94 -2.45 -9.59
C VAL A 71 -11.36 -2.69 -8.15
N LEU A 72 -10.38 -2.88 -7.25
CA LEU A 72 -10.66 -3.09 -5.84
C LEU A 72 -11.37 -1.89 -5.21
N ALA A 73 -10.99 -0.68 -5.63
CA ALA A 73 -11.61 0.54 -5.10
C ALA A 73 -13.08 0.66 -5.48
N ARG A 74 -13.49 0.07 -6.61
CA ARG A 74 -14.89 0.10 -7.06
C ARG A 74 -15.73 -1.00 -6.44
N LEU A 75 -15.10 -2.05 -5.94
CA LEU A 75 -15.84 -3.16 -5.33
C LEU A 75 -16.30 -2.76 -3.93
N ASP A 76 -17.58 -2.93 -3.70
CA ASP A 76 -18.17 -2.67 -2.39
C ASP A 76 -18.72 -3.98 -1.87
N HIS A 77 -17.86 -4.72 -1.19
CA HIS A 77 -18.20 -6.04 -0.69
C HIS A 77 -17.78 -6.14 0.78
N PRO A 78 -18.66 -6.64 1.65
CA PRO A 78 -18.39 -6.64 3.10
C PRO A 78 -17.17 -7.45 3.51
N ASN A 79 -16.76 -8.40 2.70
CA ASN A 79 -15.62 -9.27 3.03
C ASN A 79 -14.31 -8.82 2.38
N LEU A 80 -14.31 -7.72 1.65
CA LEU A 80 -13.11 -7.20 1.00
C LEU A 80 -12.69 -5.89 1.65
N PRO A 81 -11.38 -5.69 1.83
CA PRO A 81 -10.90 -4.39 2.34
C PRO A 81 -11.28 -3.28 1.38
N LYS A 82 -11.70 -2.17 1.94
CA LYS A 82 -11.99 -1.00 1.12
C LYS A 82 -10.70 -0.26 0.82
N VAL A 83 -10.42 -0.07 -0.46
CA VAL A 83 -9.25 0.70 -0.91
C VAL A 83 -9.60 2.18 -0.83
N SER A 84 -8.82 2.93 -0.07
CA SER A 84 -9.06 4.35 0.13
C SER A 84 -8.09 5.24 -0.63
N ASP A 85 -6.94 4.72 -1.03
CA ASP A 85 -5.95 5.51 -1.74
C ASP A 85 -4.94 4.59 -2.41
N PHE A 86 -4.24 5.10 -3.42
CA PHE A 86 -3.08 4.43 -3.98
C PHE A 86 -2.16 5.49 -4.60
N PHE A 87 -0.86 5.27 -4.49
CA PHE A 87 0.11 6.25 -4.95
C PHE A 87 1.47 5.58 -5.15
N SER A 88 2.38 6.32 -5.78
CA SER A 88 3.76 5.88 -6.01
C SER A 88 4.73 6.85 -5.37
N GLU A 89 5.81 6.31 -4.82
CA GLU A 89 6.96 7.09 -4.38
C GLU A 89 8.21 6.38 -4.88
N GLU A 90 9.00 7.06 -5.67
CA GLU A 90 10.20 6.50 -6.29
C GLU A 90 9.85 5.25 -7.10
N THR A 91 10.37 4.08 -6.72
CA THR A 91 10.14 2.83 -7.44
C THR A 91 9.12 1.94 -6.77
N ARG A 92 8.44 2.44 -5.76
CA ARG A 92 7.48 1.68 -4.98
C ARG A 92 6.08 2.18 -5.21
N ASP A 93 5.14 1.26 -5.24
CA ASP A 93 3.73 1.55 -5.35
C ASP A 93 3.03 1.14 -4.06
N TYR A 94 2.07 1.93 -3.65
CA TYR A 94 1.38 1.74 -2.37
C TYR A 94 -0.12 1.68 -2.56
N LEU A 95 -0.75 0.74 -1.87
CA LEU A 95 -2.19 0.58 -1.84
C LEU A 95 -2.65 0.75 -0.39
N VAL A 96 -3.51 1.73 -0.15
CA VAL A 96 -4.01 2.03 1.19
C VAL A 96 -5.40 1.45 1.35
N MET A 97 -5.60 0.67 2.39
CA MET A 97 -6.86 -0.02 2.68
C MET A 97 -7.32 0.30 4.09
N ASP A 98 -8.63 0.25 4.30
CA ASP A 98 -9.16 0.39 5.64
C ASP A 98 -8.71 -0.79 6.51
N TYR A 99 -8.40 -0.49 7.76
CA TYR A 99 -8.03 -1.52 8.72
C TYR A 99 -9.01 -1.49 9.89
N VAL A 100 -9.60 -2.65 10.19
CA VAL A 100 -10.53 -2.79 11.29
C VAL A 100 -9.91 -3.71 12.33
N PRO A 101 -9.51 -3.17 13.49
CA PRO A 101 -8.91 -3.99 14.53
C PRO A 101 -9.85 -5.09 15.00
N GLY A 102 -9.27 -6.27 15.27
CA GLY A 102 -10.05 -7.40 15.77
C GLY A 102 -10.76 -8.21 14.71
N LYS A 103 -10.62 -7.86 13.44
CA LYS A 103 -11.16 -8.65 12.33
C LYS A 103 -10.04 -9.41 11.65
N ASP A 104 -10.27 -10.66 11.40
CA ASP A 104 -9.34 -11.52 10.66
C ASP A 104 -9.60 -11.48 9.17
#